data_982f1a3e9f68e297959c2f6098e64b68
#
_entry.id   982f1a3e9f68e297959c2f6098e64b68
#
_cell.length_a   1.000
_cell.length_b   1.000
_cell.length_c   1.000
_cell.angle_alpha   90.00
_cell.angle_beta   90.00
_cell.angle_gamma   90.00
#
_symmetry.space_group_name_H-M   'P 1'
#
loop_
_entity.id
_entity.type
_entity.pdbx_description
1 polymer ?
#
loop_
_entity_poly.entity_id
_entity_poly.type
_entity_poly.pdbx_seq_one_letter_code
_entity_poly.pdbx_strand_id
1 'polypeptide(L)'
;MSIKNFSSIGGYAVAATEVLNTSRALKNISAMHMVSAHFTDANKDLFILKRQTDASNNTMQLSLDGNTPITTNTPPLANDSVSFAKATVFGQETTNNTYVYAAKFDLIITTNTSGVPTLAVTEETVIRNNPPGQETWNVVPAAIQIGSAPYFTFQVSSVTSSSTVKWVGNLDITVVS
;
A
#
# COMPACT_ATOMS: atom_id res chain seq x y z
N MET A 1 20.66 -5.60 33.17
CA MET A 1 20.37 -6.45 31.98
C MET A 1 21.34 -6.05 30.87
N SER A 2 22.27 -6.93 30.46
CA SER A 2 23.25 -6.60 29.43
C SER A 2 22.59 -6.69 28.06
N ILE A 3 22.53 -5.58 27.33
CA ILE A 3 22.07 -5.56 25.94
C ILE A 3 23.19 -6.21 25.13
N LYS A 4 22.94 -7.41 24.62
CA LYS A 4 23.87 -8.05 23.66
C LYS A 4 23.67 -7.43 22.29
N ASN A 5 24.69 -6.77 21.77
CA ASN A 5 24.71 -6.31 20.39
C ASN A 5 24.63 -7.54 19.47
N PHE A 6 23.63 -7.55 18.60
CA PHE A 6 23.52 -8.55 17.55
C PHE A 6 24.43 -8.15 16.38
N SER A 7 25.37 -9.03 16.01
CA SER A 7 26.25 -8.84 14.86
C SER A 7 26.05 -10.00 13.90
N SER A 8 25.74 -9.69 12.63
CA SER A 8 25.63 -10.68 11.56
C SER A 8 26.51 -10.27 10.39
N ILE A 9 27.41 -11.16 9.98
CA ILE A 9 28.30 -10.95 8.82
C ILE A 9 27.57 -11.28 7.51
N GLY A 10 26.60 -12.18 7.56
CA GLY A 10 25.86 -12.69 6.39
C GLY A 10 24.48 -12.10 6.15
N GLY A 11 24.10 -11.03 6.90
CA GLY A 11 22.73 -10.50 6.87
C GLY A 11 21.85 -11.15 7.96
N TYR A 12 20.57 -10.78 7.97
CA TYR A 12 19.57 -11.30 8.89
C TYR A 12 18.36 -11.85 8.13
N ALA A 13 17.95 -13.06 8.46
CA ALA A 13 16.80 -13.72 7.85
C ALA A 13 15.78 -14.15 8.89
N VAL A 14 14.50 -14.05 8.55
CA VAL A 14 13.38 -14.60 9.30
C VAL A 14 12.69 -15.66 8.45
N ALA A 15 12.53 -16.86 9.01
CA ALA A 15 11.92 -18.00 8.31
C ALA A 15 12.55 -18.25 6.91
N ALA A 16 13.88 -18.23 6.83
CA ALA A 16 14.68 -18.38 5.61
C ALA A 16 14.54 -17.24 4.58
N THR A 17 13.83 -16.16 4.91
CA THR A 17 13.73 -14.97 4.06
C THR A 17 14.74 -13.92 4.54
N GLU A 18 15.64 -13.49 3.65
CA GLU A 18 16.61 -12.45 3.97
C GLU A 18 15.90 -11.10 4.11
N VAL A 19 15.95 -10.50 5.30
CA VAL A 19 15.37 -9.17 5.57
C VAL A 19 16.40 -8.06 5.67
N LEU A 20 17.67 -8.42 5.98
CA LEU A 20 18.80 -7.50 5.97
C LEU A 20 19.96 -8.19 5.24
N ASN A 21 20.34 -7.67 4.08
CA ASN A 21 21.41 -8.27 3.28
C ASN A 21 22.80 -7.84 3.75
N THR A 22 23.84 -8.45 3.15
CA THR A 22 25.26 -8.13 3.40
C THR A 22 25.63 -6.68 3.10
N SER A 23 24.88 -5.99 2.25
CA SER A 23 25.04 -4.56 1.94
C SER A 23 24.26 -3.64 2.88
N ARG A 24 23.72 -4.17 3.99
CA ARG A 24 22.92 -3.45 5.00
C ARG A 24 21.61 -2.87 4.45
N ALA A 25 21.11 -3.38 3.34
CA ALA A 25 19.81 -3.00 2.78
C ALA A 25 18.69 -3.90 3.32
N LEU A 26 17.57 -3.28 3.71
CA LEU A 26 16.34 -4.01 4.03
C LEU A 26 15.74 -4.60 2.76
N LYS A 27 15.42 -5.89 2.80
CA LYS A 27 14.78 -6.64 1.72
C LYS A 27 13.52 -7.34 2.20
N ASN A 28 12.63 -7.63 1.26
CA ASN A 28 11.40 -8.39 1.52
C ASN A 28 10.51 -7.75 2.60
N ILE A 29 10.58 -6.43 2.75
CA ILE A 29 9.76 -5.65 3.67
C ILE A 29 8.63 -5.03 2.86
N SER A 30 7.39 -5.40 3.14
CA SER A 30 6.18 -4.81 2.55
C SER A 30 5.50 -3.80 3.47
N ALA A 31 5.83 -3.83 4.78
CA ALA A 31 5.31 -2.91 5.78
C ALA A 31 6.34 -2.59 6.86
N MET A 32 6.28 -1.36 7.39
CA MET A 32 7.05 -0.93 8.56
C MET A 32 6.13 -0.15 9.50
N HIS A 33 6.11 -0.54 10.76
CA HIS A 33 5.33 0.10 11.81
C HIS A 33 6.25 0.84 12.78
N MET A 34 5.97 2.12 13.04
CA MET A 34 6.71 2.99 13.95
C MET A 34 5.76 3.57 14.99
N VAL A 35 6.08 3.36 16.27
CA VAL A 35 5.30 3.87 17.40
C VAL A 35 6.12 4.89 18.18
N SER A 36 5.50 6.01 18.57
CA SER A 36 6.12 6.98 19.45
C SER A 36 6.18 6.46 20.89
N ALA A 37 7.32 6.61 21.55
CA ALA A 37 7.45 6.28 22.97
C ALA A 37 6.67 7.22 23.89
N HIS A 38 6.32 8.41 23.43
CA HIS A 38 5.63 9.46 24.21
C HIS A 38 4.13 9.53 23.92
N PHE A 39 3.71 9.11 22.73
CA PHE A 39 2.33 9.10 22.30
C PHE A 39 2.01 7.70 21.81
N THR A 40 1.50 6.85 22.72
CA THR A 40 1.18 5.44 22.40
C THR A 40 -0.05 5.29 21.50
N ASP A 41 -0.84 6.35 21.39
CA ASP A 41 -2.02 6.51 20.53
C ASP A 41 -1.68 7.11 19.14
N ALA A 42 -0.42 7.45 18.90
CA ALA A 42 0.05 7.94 17.61
C ALA A 42 1.10 7.01 17.02
N ASN A 43 0.86 6.56 15.80
CA ASN A 43 1.79 5.70 15.06
C ASN A 43 1.94 6.15 13.61
N LYS A 44 2.98 5.64 12.99
CA LYS A 44 3.25 5.83 11.56
C LYS A 44 3.58 4.50 10.91
N ASP A 45 2.86 4.21 9.84
CA ASP A 45 3.00 2.99 9.05
C ASP A 45 3.41 3.29 7.62
N LEU A 46 4.36 2.54 7.11
CA LEU A 46 4.78 2.56 5.71
C LEU A 46 4.44 1.23 5.06
N PHE A 47 3.76 1.25 3.91
CA PHE A 47 3.36 0.06 3.18
C PHE A 47 3.78 0.13 1.71
N ILE A 48 4.15 -1.03 1.15
CA ILE A 48 4.31 -1.22 -0.28
C ILE A 48 3.21 -2.17 -0.76
N LEU A 49 2.27 -1.62 -1.50
CA LEU A 49 1.15 -2.35 -2.07
C LEU A 49 1.44 -2.71 -3.52
N LYS A 50 0.90 -3.82 -3.98
CA LYS A 50 1.10 -4.27 -5.36
C LYS A 50 -0.11 -5.04 -5.89
N ARG A 51 -0.26 -5.07 -7.20
CA ARG A 51 -1.23 -5.89 -7.94
C ARG A 51 -0.87 -5.92 -9.42
N GLN A 52 -1.46 -6.88 -10.12
CA GLN A 52 -1.44 -6.94 -11.57
C GLN A 52 -2.89 -6.94 -12.07
N THR A 53 -3.16 -6.18 -13.12
CA THR A 53 -4.40 -6.24 -13.91
C THR A 53 -4.10 -6.77 -15.30
N ASP A 54 -5.10 -7.39 -15.92
CA ASP A 54 -5.06 -7.91 -17.28
C ASP A 54 -6.46 -7.85 -17.91
N ALA A 55 -6.63 -8.36 -19.13
CA ALA A 55 -7.89 -8.36 -19.85
C ALA A 55 -9.04 -9.05 -19.10
N SER A 56 -8.74 -10.09 -18.30
CA SER A 56 -9.74 -10.86 -17.54
C SER A 56 -10.01 -10.26 -16.15
N ASN A 57 -8.99 -9.60 -15.57
CA ASN A 57 -9.00 -9.02 -14.23
C ASN A 57 -8.63 -7.55 -14.32
N ASN A 58 -9.44 -6.77 -15.02
CA ASN A 58 -9.13 -5.39 -15.35
C ASN A 58 -9.39 -4.37 -14.22
N THR A 59 -10.00 -4.79 -13.12
CA THR A 59 -10.25 -3.98 -11.93
C THR A 59 -9.92 -4.79 -10.69
N MET A 60 -8.92 -4.36 -9.93
CA MET A 60 -8.37 -5.10 -8.80
C MET A 60 -8.01 -4.16 -7.65
N GLN A 61 -7.94 -4.69 -6.44
CA GLN A 61 -7.45 -3.96 -5.26
C GLN A 61 -5.99 -4.31 -4.98
N LEU A 62 -5.19 -3.32 -4.59
CA LEU A 62 -3.81 -3.50 -4.18
C LEU A 62 -3.72 -4.18 -2.82
N SER A 63 -2.68 -4.98 -2.60
CA SER A 63 -2.39 -5.61 -1.31
C SER A 63 -0.88 -5.73 -1.09
N LEU A 64 -0.47 -6.12 0.11
CA LEU A 64 0.96 -6.27 0.46
C LEU A 64 1.65 -7.40 -0.32
N ASP A 65 0.92 -8.44 -0.68
CA ASP A 65 1.43 -9.62 -1.39
C ASP A 65 1.01 -9.71 -2.86
N GLY A 66 0.12 -8.82 -3.31
CA GLY A 66 -0.39 -8.81 -4.69
C GLY A 66 -1.58 -9.74 -4.93
N ASN A 67 -2.17 -10.33 -3.89
CA ASN A 67 -3.36 -11.18 -3.96
C ASN A 67 -4.64 -10.40 -3.63
N THR A 68 -5.78 -11.06 -3.58
CA THR A 68 -7.04 -10.45 -3.13
C THR A 68 -6.90 -9.98 -1.68
N PRO A 69 -7.33 -8.74 -1.35
CA PRO A 69 -7.27 -8.22 0.01
C PRO A 69 -7.96 -9.12 1.04
N ILE A 70 -7.23 -9.44 2.08
CA ILE A 70 -7.68 -10.14 3.29
C ILE A 70 -7.07 -9.46 4.52
N THR A 71 -7.44 -9.88 5.72
CA THR A 71 -6.99 -9.27 6.97
C THR A 71 -5.47 -9.26 7.18
N THR A 72 -4.74 -10.20 6.58
CA THR A 72 -3.28 -10.35 6.77
C THR A 72 -2.43 -9.66 5.71
N ASN A 73 -3.04 -9.24 4.57
CA ASN A 73 -2.30 -8.63 3.46
C ASN A 73 -2.80 -7.24 3.06
N THR A 74 -3.64 -6.62 3.89
CA THR A 74 -4.20 -5.29 3.63
C THR A 74 -3.81 -4.35 4.77
N PRO A 75 -3.37 -3.09 4.50
CA PRO A 75 -3.05 -2.11 5.53
C PRO A 75 -4.20 -1.92 6.52
N PRO A 76 -4.01 -2.24 7.80
CA PRO A 76 -5.03 -2.05 8.82
C PRO A 76 -5.17 -0.57 9.19
N LEU A 77 -6.37 -0.17 9.58
CA LEU A 77 -6.68 1.10 10.24
C LEU A 77 -7.06 0.81 11.70
N ALA A 78 -6.84 1.78 12.58
CA ALA A 78 -7.32 1.67 13.95
C ALA A 78 -8.81 2.03 14.04
N ASN A 79 -9.53 1.41 14.98
CA ASN A 79 -10.89 1.85 15.33
C ASN A 79 -10.83 3.20 16.04
N ASP A 80 -11.91 3.98 15.96
CA ASP A 80 -12.07 5.27 16.63
C ASP A 80 -10.87 6.20 16.41
N SER A 81 -10.46 6.36 15.16
CA SER A 81 -9.22 7.04 14.79
C SER A 81 -9.40 7.99 13.61
N VAL A 82 -8.43 8.90 13.51
CA VAL A 82 -8.21 9.74 12.32
C VAL A 82 -6.85 9.38 11.75
N SER A 83 -6.81 9.02 10.49
CA SER A 83 -5.60 8.70 9.76
C SER A 83 -5.36 9.74 8.68
N PHE A 84 -4.14 10.28 8.64
CA PHE A 84 -3.64 11.05 7.51
C PHE A 84 -2.75 10.14 6.66
N ALA A 85 -3.10 9.98 5.40
CA ALA A 85 -2.36 9.11 4.50
C ALA A 85 -1.83 9.88 3.29
N LYS A 86 -0.56 9.60 2.94
CA LYS A 86 0.07 10.03 1.69
C LYS A 86 0.42 8.82 0.87
N ALA A 87 0.14 8.88 -0.42
CA ALA A 87 0.49 7.78 -1.29
C ALA A 87 1.01 8.24 -2.65
N THR A 88 1.80 7.37 -3.27
CA THR A 88 2.12 7.45 -4.69
C THR A 88 1.78 6.10 -5.31
N VAL A 89 0.90 6.10 -6.31
CA VAL A 89 0.56 4.88 -7.06
C VAL A 89 1.11 4.99 -8.46
N PHE A 90 1.77 3.92 -8.89
CA PHE A 90 2.40 3.79 -10.19
C PHE A 90 1.88 2.52 -10.88
N GLY A 91 1.49 2.64 -12.15
CA GLY A 91 1.13 1.55 -13.04
C GLY A 91 2.02 1.54 -14.28
N GLN A 92 2.48 0.36 -14.69
CA GLN A 92 3.30 0.18 -15.89
C GLN A 92 2.85 -1.05 -16.66
N GLU A 93 2.72 -0.89 -17.97
CA GLU A 93 2.50 -2.00 -18.89
C GLU A 93 3.74 -2.89 -18.95
N THR A 94 3.55 -4.23 -18.96
CA THR A 94 4.66 -5.17 -18.79
C THR A 94 5.53 -5.37 -20.01
N THR A 95 5.02 -5.09 -21.21
CA THR A 95 5.73 -5.27 -22.47
C THR A 95 6.26 -3.97 -23.05
N ASN A 96 5.69 -2.82 -22.62
CA ASN A 96 6.12 -1.51 -23.09
C ASN A 96 6.16 -0.49 -21.95
N ASN A 97 7.37 -0.12 -21.55
CA ASN A 97 7.62 0.80 -20.45
C ASN A 97 7.29 2.28 -20.74
N THR A 98 6.83 2.61 -21.93
CA THR A 98 6.35 3.97 -22.26
C THR A 98 4.91 4.21 -21.81
N TYR A 99 4.13 3.14 -21.59
CA TYR A 99 2.77 3.21 -21.11
C TYR A 99 2.75 3.14 -19.59
N VAL A 100 2.44 4.26 -18.98
CA VAL A 100 2.52 4.43 -17.53
C VAL A 100 1.37 5.28 -16.98
N TYR A 101 1.01 4.97 -15.75
CA TYR A 101 0.18 5.80 -14.89
C TYR A 101 0.99 6.17 -13.63
N ALA A 102 0.88 7.41 -13.17
CA ALA A 102 1.44 7.84 -11.89
C ALA A 102 0.55 8.92 -11.27
N ALA A 103 0.17 8.74 -10.02
CA ALA A 103 -0.58 9.73 -9.25
C ALA A 103 -0.10 9.80 -7.80
N LYS A 104 -0.29 10.97 -7.18
CA LYS A 104 -0.13 11.22 -5.75
C LYS A 104 -1.50 11.42 -5.11
N PHE A 105 -1.61 10.99 -3.87
CA PHE A 105 -2.81 11.12 -3.06
C PHE A 105 -2.46 11.69 -1.68
N ASP A 106 -3.24 12.66 -1.22
CA ASP A 106 -3.31 13.13 0.16
C ASP A 106 -4.72 12.85 0.68
N LEU A 107 -4.83 12.09 1.77
CA LEU A 107 -6.08 11.51 2.24
C LEU A 107 -6.28 11.75 3.72
N ILE A 108 -7.53 12.00 4.13
CA ILE A 108 -7.97 11.89 5.53
C ILE A 108 -8.99 10.76 5.60
N ILE A 109 -8.71 9.79 6.45
CA ILE A 109 -9.58 8.63 6.69
C ILE A 109 -10.03 8.70 8.15
N THR A 110 -11.32 8.65 8.38
CA THR A 110 -11.89 8.54 9.72
C THR A 110 -12.43 7.14 9.92
N THR A 111 -12.22 6.56 11.09
CA THR A 111 -12.78 5.25 11.44
C THR A 111 -13.59 5.41 12.72
N ASN A 112 -14.83 4.98 12.72
CA ASN A 112 -15.69 5.06 13.90
C ASN A 112 -15.38 3.93 14.91
N THR A 113 -16.03 3.98 16.08
CA THR A 113 -15.90 2.96 17.16
C THR A 113 -16.32 1.55 16.73
N SER A 114 -17.16 1.44 15.69
CA SER A 114 -17.60 0.15 15.13
C SER A 114 -16.68 -0.35 14.01
N GLY A 115 -15.55 0.31 13.76
CA GLY A 115 -14.60 -0.08 12.73
C GLY A 115 -15.07 0.22 11.29
N VAL A 116 -16.00 1.17 11.09
CA VAL A 116 -16.41 1.59 9.75
C VAL A 116 -15.50 2.73 9.28
N PRO A 117 -14.63 2.51 8.29
CA PRO A 117 -13.77 3.55 7.77
C PRO A 117 -14.49 4.39 6.70
N THR A 118 -14.17 5.68 6.65
CA THR A 118 -14.72 6.65 5.69
C THR A 118 -13.61 7.54 5.16
N LEU A 119 -13.54 7.74 3.86
CA LEU A 119 -12.69 8.75 3.23
C LEU A 119 -13.33 10.12 3.45
N ALA A 120 -12.77 10.92 4.36
CA ALA A 120 -13.27 12.26 4.67
C ALA A 120 -12.73 13.32 3.71
N VAL A 121 -11.48 13.16 3.26
CA VAL A 121 -10.83 14.01 2.26
C VAL A 121 -10.05 13.13 1.30
N THR A 122 -10.09 13.48 0.02
CA THR A 122 -9.27 12.85 -1.02
C THR A 122 -8.81 13.93 -1.98
N GLU A 123 -7.51 14.14 -2.04
CA GLU A 123 -6.86 14.96 -3.05
C GLU A 123 -6.00 14.07 -3.93
N GLU A 124 -6.19 14.16 -5.24
CA GLU A 124 -5.44 13.42 -6.23
C GLU A 124 -4.70 14.39 -7.16
N THR A 125 -3.43 14.10 -7.40
CA THR A 125 -2.64 14.76 -8.43
C THR A 125 -2.14 13.71 -9.42
N VAL A 126 -2.75 13.63 -10.59
CA VAL A 126 -2.26 12.79 -11.69
C VAL A 126 -1.00 13.42 -12.29
N ILE A 127 0.12 12.73 -12.15
CA ILE A 127 1.43 13.16 -12.68
C ILE A 127 1.55 12.76 -14.14
N ARG A 128 1.10 11.55 -14.47
CA ARG A 128 1.11 11.00 -15.81
C ARG A 128 0.00 9.96 -15.96
N ASN A 129 -0.72 10.05 -17.07
CA ASN A 129 -1.68 9.02 -17.50
C ASN A 129 -1.50 8.83 -19.00
N ASN A 130 -0.82 7.77 -19.39
CA ASN A 130 -0.49 7.46 -20.78
C ASN A 130 -0.70 5.96 -21.05
N PRO A 131 -1.96 5.49 -21.07
CA PRO A 131 -2.28 4.12 -21.47
C PRO A 131 -2.15 3.92 -22.98
N PRO A 132 -2.00 2.67 -23.47
CA PRO A 132 -1.98 2.39 -24.89
C PRO A 132 -3.35 2.55 -25.54
N GLY A 133 -3.39 3.09 -26.74
CA GLY A 133 -4.58 3.13 -27.59
C GLY A 133 -5.80 3.79 -26.95
N GLN A 134 -6.88 3.03 -26.78
CA GLN A 134 -8.15 3.49 -26.17
C GLN A 134 -8.35 2.97 -24.74
N GLU A 135 -7.29 2.42 -24.12
CA GLU A 135 -7.36 1.95 -22.73
C GLU A 135 -7.57 3.11 -21.76
N THR A 136 -8.27 2.81 -20.66
CA THR A 136 -8.46 3.75 -19.55
C THR A 136 -7.85 3.16 -18.29
N TRP A 137 -6.84 3.83 -17.75
CA TRP A 137 -6.23 3.46 -16.49
C TRP A 137 -6.65 4.43 -15.40
N ASN A 138 -6.99 3.87 -14.24
CA ASN A 138 -7.48 4.67 -13.12
C ASN A 138 -7.08 4.05 -11.78
N VAL A 139 -6.98 4.90 -10.75
CA VAL A 139 -6.71 4.52 -9.36
C VAL A 139 -7.72 5.24 -8.47
N VAL A 140 -8.38 4.50 -7.60
CA VAL A 140 -9.36 5.04 -6.64
C VAL A 140 -8.96 4.59 -5.24
N PRO A 141 -8.75 5.49 -4.28
CA PRO A 141 -8.55 5.11 -2.88
C PRO A 141 -9.82 4.47 -2.32
N ALA A 142 -9.66 3.44 -1.51
CA ALA A 142 -10.78 2.69 -0.93
C ALA A 142 -10.53 2.39 0.55
N ALA A 143 -11.41 2.91 1.40
CA ALA A 143 -11.52 2.53 2.80
C ALA A 143 -12.57 1.41 2.90
N ILE A 144 -12.17 0.24 3.38
CA ILE A 144 -12.98 -0.99 3.33
C ILE A 144 -13.04 -1.67 4.70
N GLN A 145 -14.06 -2.51 4.91
CA GLN A 145 -14.08 -3.46 6.00
C GLN A 145 -13.83 -4.87 5.49
N ILE A 146 -13.00 -5.63 6.21
CA ILE A 146 -12.83 -7.07 6.01
C ILE A 146 -13.22 -7.76 7.32
N GLY A 147 -14.38 -8.41 7.31
CA GLY A 147 -15.07 -8.79 8.54
C GLY A 147 -15.58 -7.55 9.29
N SER A 148 -15.14 -7.35 10.54
CA SER A 148 -15.47 -6.16 11.36
C SER A 148 -14.30 -5.17 11.51
N ALA A 149 -13.17 -5.43 10.87
CA ALA A 149 -11.98 -4.60 11.01
C ALA A 149 -11.81 -3.65 9.82
N PRO A 150 -11.34 -2.41 10.06
CA PRO A 150 -11.13 -1.42 9.02
C PRO A 150 -9.78 -1.58 8.32
N TYR A 151 -9.76 -1.34 7.02
CA TYR A 151 -8.57 -1.43 6.17
C TYR A 151 -8.57 -0.34 5.11
N PHE A 152 -7.39 -0.08 4.56
CA PHE A 152 -7.21 0.82 3.44
C PHE A 152 -6.53 0.12 2.26
N THR A 153 -6.97 0.46 1.04
CA THR A 153 -6.36 -0.01 -0.20
C THR A 153 -6.58 1.00 -1.33
N PHE A 154 -6.04 0.71 -2.50
CA PHE A 154 -6.39 1.36 -3.75
C PHE A 154 -7.03 0.34 -4.69
N GLN A 155 -8.14 0.72 -5.30
CA GLN A 155 -8.67 0.01 -6.46
C GLN A 155 -7.98 0.56 -7.71
N VAL A 156 -7.37 -0.32 -8.49
CA VAL A 156 -6.72 0.01 -9.75
C VAL A 156 -7.48 -0.63 -10.89
N SER A 157 -7.53 0.06 -12.01
CA SER A 157 -8.21 -0.46 -13.20
C SER A 157 -7.44 -0.16 -14.48
N SER A 158 -7.55 -1.09 -15.44
CA SER A 158 -7.07 -0.99 -16.81
C SER A 158 -8.18 -1.44 -17.75
N VAL A 159 -9.25 -0.64 -17.84
CA VAL A 159 -10.47 -0.98 -18.60
C VAL A 159 -10.19 -0.92 -20.10
N THR A 160 -10.81 -1.84 -20.85
CA THR A 160 -10.61 -2.08 -22.28
C THR A 160 -9.19 -2.51 -22.65
N SER A 161 -8.40 -2.93 -21.66
CA SER A 161 -7.02 -3.32 -21.85
C SER A 161 -6.88 -4.73 -22.41
N SER A 162 -6.06 -4.88 -23.45
CA SER A 162 -5.43 -6.16 -23.78
C SER A 162 -4.08 -6.34 -23.08
N SER A 163 -3.62 -5.31 -22.38
CA SER A 163 -2.31 -5.21 -21.76
C SER A 163 -2.33 -5.76 -20.34
N THR A 164 -1.20 -6.27 -19.91
CA THR A 164 -0.94 -6.59 -18.51
C THR A 164 -0.25 -5.42 -17.84
N VAL A 165 -0.83 -4.89 -16.76
CA VAL A 165 -0.31 -3.75 -16.03
C VAL A 165 0.10 -4.16 -14.63
N LYS A 166 1.34 -3.84 -14.25
CA LYS A 166 1.84 -3.96 -12.87
C LYS A 166 1.62 -2.65 -12.13
N TRP A 167 0.98 -2.74 -10.98
CA TRP A 167 0.69 -1.61 -10.09
C TRP A 167 1.49 -1.72 -8.81
N VAL A 168 2.04 -0.59 -8.37
CA VAL A 168 2.73 -0.45 -7.09
C VAL A 168 2.24 0.82 -6.41
N GLY A 169 1.85 0.71 -5.15
CA GLY A 169 1.48 1.82 -4.29
C GLY A 169 2.45 1.93 -3.11
N ASN A 170 3.07 3.08 -2.93
CA ASN A 170 3.77 3.43 -1.69
C ASN A 170 2.79 4.25 -0.83
N LEU A 171 2.51 3.77 0.37
CA LEU A 171 1.52 4.35 1.27
C LEU A 171 2.18 4.64 2.62
N ASP A 172 2.03 5.88 3.07
CA ASP A 172 2.46 6.40 4.36
C ASP A 172 1.20 6.80 5.14
N ILE A 173 0.92 6.15 6.27
CA ILE A 173 -0.22 6.44 7.12
C ILE A 173 0.28 6.91 8.48
N THR A 174 -0.16 8.09 8.93
CA THR A 174 -0.03 8.55 10.30
C THR A 174 -1.40 8.48 10.97
N VAL A 175 -1.49 7.76 12.07
CA VAL A 175 -2.73 7.52 12.83
C VAL A 175 -2.68 8.23 14.15
N VAL A 176 -3.83 8.79 14.57
CA VAL A 176 -4.10 9.26 15.93
C VAL A 176 -5.42 8.64 16.36
N SER A 177 -5.42 7.92 17.48
CA SER A 177 -6.58 7.19 18.03
C SER A 177 -6.87 7.56 19.48
#